data_ef5a43835576501d824f73b76167cb55
#
_entry.id   ef5a43835576501d824f73b76167cb55
#
_cell.length_a   1.000
_cell.length_b   1.000
_cell.length_c   1.000
_cell.angle_alpha   90.00
_cell.angle_beta   90.00
_cell.angle_gamma   90.00
#
_symmetry.space_group_name_H-M   'P 1'
#
loop_
_entity.id
_entity.type
_entity.pdbx_description
1 polymer ?
#
loop_
_entity_poly.entity_id
_entity_poly.type
_entity_poly.pdbx_seq_one_letter_code
_entity_poly.pdbx_strand_id
1 'polypeptide(L)'
;DYLDMSNVEVENNIFEPLAEMKKLDTLCMCDVNEAAAETLSQMSTLKALFMWGDSTILENLKPLKGMTQLETLAFTTQISSLEGIEQFPSLNFLSVSFSLVKDLSPVTGAKNLQVIDISNADIENFEPLFGHSGLTEVHCTEGQKEKIMKIDSSPDFEIYT
;
A
#
# COMPACT_ATOMS: atom_id res chain seq x y z
N ASP A 1 -3.64 -14.14 -13.28
CA ASP A 1 -2.32 -14.83 -13.27
C ASP A 1 -1.41 -14.19 -12.22
N TYR A 2 -0.65 -14.99 -11.49
CA TYR A 2 0.22 -14.60 -10.37
C TYR A 2 1.69 -14.75 -10.75
N LEU A 3 2.51 -13.77 -10.41
CA LEU A 3 3.98 -13.81 -10.55
C LEU A 3 4.63 -13.39 -9.23
N ASP A 4 5.52 -14.24 -8.72
CA ASP A 4 6.34 -13.95 -7.55
C ASP A 4 7.80 -13.78 -7.95
N MET A 5 8.31 -12.58 -7.71
CA MET A 5 9.70 -12.18 -7.93
C MET A 5 10.35 -11.70 -6.61
N SER A 6 9.78 -12.05 -5.47
CA SER A 6 10.22 -11.57 -4.15
C SER A 6 11.63 -12.03 -3.74
N ASN A 7 12.23 -12.98 -4.47
CA ASN A 7 13.60 -13.45 -4.26
C ASN A 7 14.51 -13.23 -5.47
N VAL A 8 14.12 -12.36 -6.40
CA VAL A 8 14.88 -12.05 -7.60
C VAL A 8 15.51 -10.67 -7.44
N GLU A 9 16.85 -10.59 -7.50
CA GLU A 9 17.53 -9.31 -7.68
C GLU A 9 17.17 -8.76 -9.06
N VAL A 10 16.51 -7.63 -9.07
CA VAL A 10 15.95 -7.05 -10.28
C VAL A 10 16.88 -5.99 -10.84
N GLU A 11 17.59 -6.33 -11.90
CA GLU A 11 18.30 -5.34 -12.71
C GLU A 11 17.29 -4.53 -13.56
N ASN A 12 17.59 -3.26 -13.85
CA ASN A 12 16.67 -2.25 -14.40
C ASN A 12 15.95 -2.65 -15.72
N ASN A 13 16.37 -3.71 -16.43
CA ASN A 13 15.81 -4.11 -17.72
C ASN A 13 14.79 -5.26 -17.66
N ILE A 14 14.48 -5.79 -16.47
CA ILE A 14 13.57 -6.95 -16.32
C ILE A 14 12.09 -6.50 -16.38
N PHE A 15 11.81 -5.22 -16.16
CA PHE A 15 10.43 -4.74 -16.04
C PHE A 15 9.69 -4.57 -17.37
N GLU A 16 10.37 -4.23 -18.47
CA GLU A 16 9.71 -4.05 -19.78
C GLU A 16 8.86 -5.27 -20.20
N PRO A 17 9.35 -6.53 -20.06
CA PRO A 17 8.53 -7.70 -20.36
C PRO A 17 7.28 -7.83 -19.48
N LEU A 18 7.32 -7.34 -18.22
CA LEU A 18 6.16 -7.40 -17.32
C LEU A 18 5.00 -6.54 -17.81
N ALA A 19 5.28 -5.37 -18.40
CA ALA A 19 4.25 -4.49 -18.94
C ALA A 19 3.45 -5.13 -20.09
N GLU A 20 4.03 -6.12 -20.79
CA GLU A 20 3.37 -6.89 -21.85
C GLU A 20 2.51 -8.05 -21.33
N MET A 21 2.59 -8.38 -20.03
CA MET A 21 1.84 -9.48 -19.42
C MET A 21 0.40 -9.08 -19.10
N LYS A 22 -0.43 -8.90 -20.11
CA LYS A 22 -1.81 -8.38 -20.00
C LYS A 22 -2.79 -9.24 -19.19
N LYS A 23 -2.39 -10.46 -18.80
CA LYS A 23 -3.18 -11.36 -17.93
C LYS A 23 -2.68 -11.40 -16.51
N LEU A 24 -1.56 -10.73 -16.22
CA LEU A 24 -1.03 -10.66 -14.86
C LEU A 24 -1.94 -9.76 -14.03
N ASP A 25 -2.47 -10.29 -12.95
CA ASP A 25 -3.33 -9.58 -12.01
C ASP A 25 -2.70 -9.43 -10.61
N THR A 26 -1.70 -10.28 -10.30
CA THR A 26 -1.01 -10.26 -9.00
C THR A 26 0.50 -10.32 -9.21
N LEU A 27 1.21 -9.36 -8.63
CA LEU A 27 2.68 -9.29 -8.68
C LEU A 27 3.26 -9.11 -7.27
N CYS A 28 4.19 -10.00 -6.92
CA CYS A 28 5.06 -9.85 -5.75
C CYS A 28 6.49 -9.55 -6.21
N MET A 29 7.12 -8.55 -5.62
CA MET A 29 8.47 -8.15 -5.99
C MET A 29 9.24 -7.51 -4.84
N CYS A 30 10.57 -7.50 -4.95
CA CYS A 30 11.46 -6.76 -4.06
C CYS A 30 11.99 -5.49 -4.76
N ASP A 31 12.41 -4.53 -3.94
CA ASP A 31 13.32 -3.45 -4.34
C ASP A 31 12.85 -2.61 -5.53
N VAL A 32 11.65 -2.04 -5.43
CA VAL A 32 11.09 -1.16 -6.46
C VAL A 32 11.76 0.21 -6.42
N ASN A 33 12.42 0.58 -7.50
CA ASN A 33 12.94 1.94 -7.72
C ASN A 33 12.02 2.75 -8.66
N GLU A 34 12.33 4.02 -8.91
CA GLU A 34 11.51 4.88 -9.77
C GLU A 34 11.35 4.33 -11.21
N ALA A 35 12.39 3.73 -11.79
CA ALA A 35 12.32 3.16 -13.14
C ALA A 35 11.39 1.92 -13.18
N ALA A 36 11.46 1.08 -12.14
CA ALA A 36 10.53 -0.03 -11.95
C ALA A 36 9.09 0.47 -11.80
N ALA A 37 8.89 1.49 -10.97
CA ALA A 37 7.58 2.08 -10.75
C ALA A 37 6.99 2.68 -12.03
N GLU A 38 7.80 3.30 -12.89
CA GLU A 38 7.35 3.82 -14.19
C GLU A 38 6.85 2.68 -15.11
N THR A 39 7.55 1.55 -15.14
CA THR A 39 7.10 0.37 -15.90
C THR A 39 5.84 -0.24 -15.28
N LEU A 40 5.79 -0.39 -13.95
CA LEU A 40 4.62 -0.88 -13.23
C LEU A 40 3.39 0.01 -13.51
N SER A 41 3.58 1.31 -13.65
CA SER A 41 2.50 2.25 -13.95
C SER A 41 1.75 1.95 -15.26
N GLN A 42 2.37 1.21 -16.17
CA GLN A 42 1.78 0.77 -17.45
C GLN A 42 0.94 -0.51 -17.29
N MET A 43 1.04 -1.20 -16.15
CA MET A 43 0.32 -2.45 -15.86
C MET A 43 -1.10 -2.17 -15.35
N SER A 44 -1.92 -1.54 -16.19
CA SER A 44 -3.28 -1.09 -15.82
C SER A 44 -4.25 -2.22 -15.47
N THR A 45 -3.92 -3.48 -15.73
CA THR A 45 -4.72 -4.66 -15.39
C THR A 45 -4.35 -5.28 -14.05
N LEU A 46 -3.27 -4.80 -13.40
CA LEU A 46 -2.82 -5.34 -12.12
C LEU A 46 -3.82 -5.00 -11.02
N LYS A 47 -4.20 -6.03 -10.25
CA LYS A 47 -5.15 -5.93 -9.14
C LYS A 47 -4.48 -5.99 -7.78
N ALA A 48 -3.36 -6.70 -7.68
CA ALA A 48 -2.62 -6.82 -6.43
C ALA A 48 -1.12 -6.60 -6.65
N LEU A 49 -0.55 -5.69 -5.87
CA LEU A 49 0.88 -5.41 -5.86
C LEU A 49 1.41 -5.57 -4.44
N PHE A 50 2.41 -6.44 -4.29
CA PHE A 50 3.13 -6.64 -3.05
C PHE A 50 4.59 -6.25 -3.26
N MET A 51 5.09 -5.31 -2.45
CA MET A 51 6.45 -4.81 -2.52
C MET A 51 7.16 -5.06 -1.19
N TRP A 52 8.21 -5.86 -1.24
CA TRP A 52 9.01 -6.23 -0.07
C TRP A 52 10.43 -5.71 -0.23
N GLY A 53 11.17 -5.63 0.85
CA GLY A 53 12.61 -5.34 0.84
C GLY A 53 12.98 -3.92 1.25
N ASP A 54 14.22 -3.80 1.68
CA ASP A 54 14.76 -2.58 2.30
C ASP A 54 15.37 -1.60 1.27
N SER A 55 15.52 -2.01 0.01
CA SER A 55 16.16 -1.22 -1.05
C SER A 55 15.17 -0.49 -1.96
N THR A 56 13.87 -0.54 -1.66
CA THR A 56 12.87 0.28 -2.37
C THR A 56 13.12 1.76 -2.11
N ILE A 57 13.30 2.56 -3.18
CA ILE A 57 13.67 3.98 -3.12
C ILE A 57 12.47 4.87 -3.48
N LEU A 58 11.26 4.40 -3.30
CA LEU A 58 10.07 5.22 -3.49
C LEU A 58 9.77 6.00 -2.21
N GLU A 59 9.78 7.32 -2.28
CA GLU A 59 9.36 8.15 -1.15
C GLU A 59 7.83 8.13 -0.95
N ASN A 60 7.08 8.01 -2.06
CA ASN A 60 5.62 8.07 -2.07
C ASN A 60 5.03 7.22 -3.21
N LEU A 61 3.70 7.23 -3.34
CA LEU A 61 2.96 6.38 -4.29
C LEU A 61 2.76 7.02 -5.68
N LYS A 62 3.11 8.29 -5.89
CA LYS A 62 2.91 9.00 -7.17
C LYS A 62 3.51 8.32 -8.39
N PRO A 63 4.72 7.69 -8.32
CA PRO A 63 5.29 6.99 -9.47
C PRO A 63 4.44 5.81 -9.97
N LEU A 64 3.57 5.25 -9.13
CA LEU A 64 2.69 4.11 -9.47
C LEU A 64 1.38 4.54 -10.17
N LYS A 65 1.30 5.77 -10.67
CA LYS A 65 0.12 6.29 -11.41
C LYS A 65 -0.26 5.36 -12.58
N GLY A 66 -1.56 5.28 -12.86
CA GLY A 66 -2.06 4.47 -14.00
C GLY A 66 -2.55 3.07 -13.61
N MET A 67 -2.24 2.58 -12.42
CA MET A 67 -2.70 1.29 -11.91
C MET A 67 -4.16 1.38 -11.39
N THR A 68 -5.08 1.76 -12.26
CA THR A 68 -6.48 2.11 -11.87
C THR A 68 -7.31 0.91 -11.43
N GLN A 69 -6.87 -0.32 -11.73
CA GLN A 69 -7.54 -1.56 -11.31
C GLN A 69 -6.96 -2.13 -10.01
N LEU A 70 -5.99 -1.43 -9.37
CA LEU A 70 -5.34 -1.93 -8.17
C LEU A 70 -6.35 -1.98 -7.01
N GLU A 71 -6.61 -3.19 -6.53
CA GLU A 71 -7.52 -3.50 -5.43
C GLU A 71 -6.74 -3.70 -4.12
N THR A 72 -5.52 -4.26 -4.22
CA THR A 72 -4.65 -4.56 -3.08
C THR A 72 -3.27 -3.95 -3.28
N LEU A 73 -2.82 -3.18 -2.30
CA LEU A 73 -1.45 -2.67 -2.22
C LEU A 73 -0.86 -3.00 -0.85
N ALA A 74 0.25 -3.71 -0.83
CA ALA A 74 0.96 -4.01 0.40
C ALA A 74 2.47 -3.78 0.22
N PHE A 75 3.09 -3.13 1.19
CA PHE A 75 4.53 -2.92 1.19
C PHE A 75 5.13 -2.92 2.60
N THR A 76 6.34 -3.49 2.70
CA THR A 76 7.18 -3.44 3.89
C THR A 76 8.52 -2.80 3.50
N THR A 77 8.49 -1.55 3.04
CA THR A 77 9.59 -0.91 2.35
C THR A 77 9.90 0.47 2.94
N GLN A 78 10.88 1.17 2.37
CA GLN A 78 11.28 2.51 2.77
C GLN A 78 10.29 3.62 2.34
N ILE A 79 9.11 3.28 1.84
CA ILE A 79 8.05 4.26 1.54
C ILE A 79 7.67 4.98 2.83
N SER A 80 7.77 6.30 2.82
CA SER A 80 7.52 7.16 4.00
C SER A 80 6.26 8.01 3.89
N SER A 81 5.65 8.09 2.69
CA SER A 81 4.45 8.89 2.44
C SER A 81 3.44 8.13 1.59
N LEU A 82 2.15 8.29 1.92
CA LEU A 82 1.03 7.78 1.15
C LEU A 82 0.53 8.78 0.10
N GLU A 83 1.27 9.85 -0.16
CA GLU A 83 0.92 10.84 -1.18
C GLU A 83 0.79 10.17 -2.56
N GLY A 84 -0.33 10.39 -3.25
CA GLY A 84 -0.67 9.73 -4.51
C GLY A 84 -1.64 8.55 -4.34
N ILE A 85 -2.06 8.20 -3.12
CA ILE A 85 -3.00 7.08 -2.90
C ILE A 85 -4.37 7.32 -3.57
N GLU A 86 -4.76 8.57 -3.74
CA GLU A 86 -6.02 8.97 -4.38
C GLU A 86 -6.12 8.55 -5.85
N GLN A 87 -4.99 8.20 -6.48
CA GLN A 87 -4.93 7.72 -7.87
C GLN A 87 -5.35 6.25 -8.05
N PHE A 88 -5.60 5.51 -6.96
CA PHE A 88 -6.04 4.12 -6.97
C PHE A 88 -7.54 3.99 -6.65
N PRO A 89 -8.44 4.24 -7.62
CA PRO A 89 -9.88 4.30 -7.35
C PRO A 89 -10.49 2.96 -6.95
N SER A 90 -9.81 1.84 -7.23
CA SER A 90 -10.29 0.49 -6.89
C SER A 90 -9.70 -0.06 -5.59
N LEU A 91 -8.78 0.68 -4.95
CA LEU A 91 -8.05 0.20 -3.77
C LEU A 91 -9.00 -0.03 -2.60
N ASN A 92 -9.06 -1.27 -2.12
CA ASN A 92 -9.87 -1.67 -0.97
C ASN A 92 -9.04 -2.25 0.19
N PHE A 93 -7.81 -2.72 -0.08
CA PHE A 93 -6.88 -3.19 0.93
C PHE A 93 -5.54 -2.47 0.82
N LEU A 94 -5.06 -1.91 1.93
CA LEU A 94 -3.74 -1.30 2.04
C LEU A 94 -3.00 -1.88 3.24
N SER A 95 -1.77 -2.38 3.04
CA SER A 95 -0.85 -2.66 4.14
C SER A 95 0.38 -1.78 4.03
N VAL A 96 0.65 -1.06 5.11
CA VAL A 96 1.85 -0.25 5.34
C VAL A 96 2.69 -0.82 6.49
N SER A 97 2.48 -2.09 6.82
CA SER A 97 3.15 -2.75 7.94
C SER A 97 4.67 -2.74 7.75
N PHE A 98 5.40 -2.42 8.83
CA PHE A 98 6.87 -2.28 8.83
C PHE A 98 7.41 -1.20 7.87
N SER A 99 6.59 -0.31 7.33
CA SER A 99 7.04 0.81 6.49
C SER A 99 7.49 2.02 7.32
N LEU A 100 8.01 3.04 6.64
CA LEU A 100 8.37 4.32 7.26
C LEU A 100 7.21 5.33 7.29
N VAL A 101 6.00 4.92 6.92
CA VAL A 101 4.81 5.79 6.95
C VAL A 101 4.51 6.20 8.38
N LYS A 102 4.32 7.50 8.60
CA LYS A 102 3.94 8.11 9.90
C LYS A 102 2.63 8.85 9.83
N ASP A 103 2.29 9.40 8.67
CA ASP A 103 1.09 10.21 8.45
C ASP A 103 0.07 9.44 7.59
N LEU A 104 -1.11 9.22 8.17
CA LEU A 104 -2.25 8.58 7.49
C LEU A 104 -3.19 9.59 6.82
N SER A 105 -2.93 10.91 6.88
CA SER A 105 -3.82 11.92 6.29
C SER A 105 -4.18 11.65 4.83
N PRO A 106 -3.27 11.16 3.95
CA PRO A 106 -3.62 10.87 2.56
C PRO A 106 -4.64 9.73 2.39
N VAL A 107 -4.80 8.85 3.40
CA VAL A 107 -5.76 7.72 3.35
C VAL A 107 -7.19 8.20 3.09
N THR A 108 -7.54 9.39 3.53
CA THR A 108 -8.86 10.01 3.27
C THR A 108 -9.16 10.19 1.78
N GLY A 109 -8.13 10.15 0.91
CA GLY A 109 -8.25 10.18 -0.56
C GLY A 109 -8.60 8.82 -1.18
N ALA A 110 -8.34 7.71 -0.50
CA ALA A 110 -8.60 6.35 -0.96
C ALA A 110 -10.07 5.94 -0.69
N LYS A 111 -11.01 6.47 -1.45
CA LYS A 111 -12.46 6.45 -1.16
C LYS A 111 -13.07 5.06 -0.98
N ASN A 112 -12.49 4.03 -1.60
CA ASN A 112 -12.98 2.65 -1.56
C ASN A 112 -12.18 1.75 -0.60
N LEU A 113 -11.25 2.33 0.17
CA LEU A 113 -10.47 1.57 1.14
C LEU A 113 -11.38 1.04 2.24
N GLN A 114 -11.31 -0.28 2.48
CA GLN A 114 -12.09 -0.99 3.48
C GLN A 114 -11.21 -1.54 4.60
N VAL A 115 -10.03 -2.00 4.25
CA VAL A 115 -9.10 -2.63 5.19
C VAL A 115 -7.75 -1.93 5.14
N ILE A 116 -7.23 -1.55 6.30
CA ILE A 116 -5.86 -1.04 6.42
C ILE A 116 -5.08 -1.83 7.47
N ASP A 117 -3.86 -2.26 7.12
CA ASP A 117 -2.90 -2.83 8.05
C ASP A 117 -1.75 -1.83 8.30
N ILE A 118 -1.67 -1.36 9.53
CA ILE A 118 -0.67 -0.41 10.01
C ILE A 118 0.30 -1.03 11.01
N SER A 119 0.28 -2.36 11.16
CA SER A 119 1.07 -3.09 12.15
C SER A 119 2.56 -2.76 12.04
N ASN A 120 3.18 -2.42 13.17
CA ASN A 120 4.61 -2.10 13.25
C ASN A 120 5.08 -0.89 12.40
N ALA A 121 4.18 -0.09 11.82
CA ALA A 121 4.52 1.23 11.31
C ALA A 121 4.49 2.25 12.45
N ASP A 122 5.39 3.25 12.42
CA ASP A 122 5.51 4.26 13.46
C ASP A 122 4.53 5.42 13.25
N ILE A 123 3.23 5.09 13.23
CA ILE A 123 2.16 6.05 13.00
C ILE A 123 2.08 7.06 14.16
N GLU A 124 2.15 8.34 13.82
CA GLU A 124 2.11 9.45 14.78
C GLU A 124 0.69 9.99 15.01
N ASN A 125 -0.18 9.93 13.98
CA ASN A 125 -1.56 10.41 14.06
C ASN A 125 -2.56 9.40 13.48
N PHE A 126 -3.48 8.92 14.31
CA PHE A 126 -4.53 7.96 13.94
C PHE A 126 -5.88 8.64 13.60
N GLU A 127 -6.03 9.96 13.79
CA GLU A 127 -7.29 10.68 13.50
C GLU A 127 -7.83 10.47 12.09
N PRO A 128 -6.99 10.36 11.02
CA PRO A 128 -7.48 10.14 9.66
C PRO A 128 -8.29 8.84 9.48
N LEU A 129 -8.12 7.83 10.34
CA LEU A 129 -8.90 6.59 10.31
C LEU A 129 -10.38 6.85 10.62
N PHE A 130 -10.67 7.73 11.58
CA PHE A 130 -12.05 8.03 12.02
C PHE A 130 -12.84 8.87 11.02
N GLY A 131 -12.16 9.58 10.13
CA GLY A 131 -12.78 10.37 9.06
C GLY A 131 -13.07 9.58 7.78
N HIS A 132 -12.71 8.28 7.73
CA HIS A 132 -12.80 7.47 6.52
C HIS A 132 -14.10 6.67 6.46
N SER A 133 -15.07 7.13 5.66
CA SER A 133 -16.42 6.54 5.60
C SER A 133 -16.52 5.12 5.06
N GLY A 134 -15.48 4.61 4.40
CA GLY A 134 -15.43 3.26 3.82
C GLY A 134 -14.67 2.24 4.65
N LEU A 135 -13.91 2.69 5.65
CA LEU A 135 -13.05 1.82 6.43
C LEU A 135 -13.88 0.92 7.37
N THR A 136 -13.67 -0.39 7.28
CA THR A 136 -14.36 -1.40 8.09
C THR A 136 -13.43 -2.15 9.02
N GLU A 137 -12.13 -2.24 8.68
CA GLU A 137 -11.17 -3.02 9.44
C GLU A 137 -9.82 -2.29 9.54
N VAL A 138 -9.25 -2.30 10.73
CA VAL A 138 -7.90 -1.80 11.01
C VAL A 138 -7.09 -2.90 11.68
N HIS A 139 -6.03 -3.36 11.03
CA HIS A 139 -5.05 -4.29 11.58
C HIS A 139 -3.89 -3.50 12.17
N CYS A 140 -3.56 -3.77 13.42
CA CYS A 140 -2.54 -3.01 14.16
C CYS A 140 -1.95 -3.84 15.30
N THR A 141 -0.91 -3.32 15.96
CA THR A 141 -0.39 -3.91 17.20
C THR A 141 -1.25 -3.51 18.40
N GLU A 142 -1.17 -4.26 19.51
CA GLU A 142 -1.86 -3.90 20.77
C GLU A 142 -1.53 -2.47 21.22
N GLY A 143 -0.26 -2.03 21.11
CA GLY A 143 0.14 -0.67 21.47
C GLY A 143 -0.49 0.42 20.58
N GLN A 144 -0.70 0.13 19.31
CA GLN A 144 -1.41 1.04 18.38
C GLN A 144 -2.90 1.06 18.69
N LYS A 145 -3.51 -0.10 18.97
CA LYS A 145 -4.91 -0.22 19.41
C LYS A 145 -5.19 0.62 20.64
N GLU A 146 -4.32 0.57 21.64
CA GLU A 146 -4.47 1.42 22.85
C GLU A 146 -4.49 2.92 22.51
N LYS A 147 -3.71 3.36 21.52
CA LYS A 147 -3.69 4.76 21.06
C LYS A 147 -4.98 5.11 20.31
N ILE A 148 -5.45 4.23 19.41
CA ILE A 148 -6.70 4.39 18.67
C ILE A 148 -7.88 4.50 19.64
N MET A 149 -8.00 3.58 20.58
CA MET A 149 -9.07 3.54 21.57
C MET A 149 -9.08 4.71 22.57
N LYS A 150 -7.98 5.48 22.67
CA LYS A 150 -7.94 6.74 23.44
C LYS A 150 -8.55 7.91 22.66
N ILE A 151 -8.56 7.86 21.32
CA ILE A 151 -9.20 8.89 20.49
C ILE A 151 -10.70 8.65 20.48
N ASP A 152 -11.13 7.42 20.18
CA ASP A 152 -12.52 6.99 20.27
C ASP A 152 -12.59 5.56 20.82
N SER A 153 -13.34 5.36 21.89
CA SER A 153 -13.52 4.06 22.54
C SER A 153 -14.49 3.12 21.80
N SER A 154 -15.16 3.61 20.76
CA SER A 154 -16.12 2.85 19.95
C SER A 154 -16.07 3.30 18.49
N PRO A 155 -14.95 3.05 17.79
CA PRO A 155 -14.80 3.43 16.39
C PRO A 155 -15.80 2.69 15.48
N ASP A 156 -16.11 3.28 14.33
CA ASP A 156 -17.02 2.70 13.33
C ASP A 156 -16.39 1.55 12.53
N PHE A 157 -15.17 1.11 12.86
CA PHE A 157 -14.44 0.00 12.25
C PHE A 157 -13.99 -1.04 13.30
N GLU A 158 -13.78 -2.28 12.86
CA GLU A 158 -13.23 -3.34 13.70
C GLU A 158 -11.70 -3.25 13.81
N ILE A 159 -11.16 -3.56 14.99
CA ILE A 159 -9.71 -3.54 15.24
C ILE A 159 -9.20 -4.96 15.49
N TYR A 160 -8.24 -5.40 14.68
CA TYR A 160 -7.56 -6.68 14.77
C TYR A 160 -6.11 -6.49 15.22
N THR A 161 -5.64 -7.34 16.16
CA THR A 161 -4.26 -7.32 16.68
C THR A 161 -3.58 -8.67 16.60
#